data_60b9334c20d38ce65e1cfa7ba1cb6ef8
#
_entry.id   60b9334c20d38ce65e1cfa7ba1cb6ef8
#
_cell.length_a   1.000
_cell.length_b   1.000
_cell.length_c   1.000
_cell.angle_alpha   90.00
_cell.angle_beta   90.00
_cell.angle_gamma   90.00
#
_symmetry.space_group_name_H-M   'P 1'
#
loop_
_entity.id
_entity.type
_entity.pdbx_description
1 polymer ?
#
loop_
_entity_poly.entity_id
_entity_poly.type
_entity_poly.pdbx_seq_one_letter_code
_entity_poly.pdbx_strand_id
1 'polypeptide(L)'
;MQSFFLYSYLEKHEKERDGKEMIKFGKGVVKHRVLILIISFALLIPAAFGYFNTRVNYDILSYLPGELESMKGQDILVDEFGTGAFSLCVIEGMEDKDISTLREQIADVDHVKSVVWYDSLADLSVPMDVLPDEIYDIFNNDESDSTLMAILFDTSMSADETMDAIEEIRGITTKQCYLSGMSAVVTDIKDLTNKEVPFYVLIAVLLSVLVLSLTMDSAIIPLFFLLSIGMAIVYNLGSNVIKGEISYVTQALAAVLQLGVTMDYSIFLWHSYQENQERFPGDKNRAMAHAISNTITSVVGSSITTVAGFIALCFMSFTLGLDLGVVMAKGVIFGVIACVTI
;
A
#
# COMPACT_ATOMS: atom_id res chain seq x y z
N MET A 1 41.16 4.42 38.95
CA MET A 1 41.57 3.11 38.45
C MET A 1 40.60 1.99 38.88
N GLN A 2 40.16 1.94 40.14
CA GLN A 2 39.17 0.93 40.62
C GLN A 2 37.78 1.02 39.92
N SER A 3 37.24 2.21 39.62
CA SER A 3 35.98 2.36 38.95
C SER A 3 35.99 1.87 37.49
N PHE A 4 37.09 1.97 36.78
CA PHE A 4 37.24 1.48 35.42
C PHE A 4 37.29 -0.07 35.39
N PHE A 5 37.97 -0.70 36.34
CA PHE A 5 37.99 -2.15 36.50
C PHE A 5 36.60 -2.72 36.88
N LEU A 6 35.90 -2.05 37.77
CA LEU A 6 34.54 -2.44 38.14
C LEU A 6 33.55 -2.31 36.95
N TYR A 7 33.66 -1.24 36.17
CA TYR A 7 32.84 -1.03 34.98
C TYR A 7 33.11 -2.10 33.91
N SER A 8 34.39 -2.41 33.64
CA SER A 8 34.81 -3.47 32.70
C SER A 8 34.36 -4.87 33.15
N TYR A 9 34.40 -5.12 34.47
CA TYR A 9 33.95 -6.39 35.08
C TYR A 9 32.43 -6.54 34.99
N LEU A 10 31.67 -5.49 35.29
CA LEU A 10 30.21 -5.49 35.17
C LEU A 10 29.75 -5.65 33.72
N GLU A 11 30.37 -4.92 32.79
CA GLU A 11 30.11 -5.04 31.35
C GLU A 11 30.38 -6.45 30.81
N LYS A 12 31.45 -7.08 31.25
CA LYS A 12 31.79 -8.47 30.87
C LYS A 12 30.77 -9.47 31.41
N HIS A 13 30.34 -9.30 32.68
CA HIS A 13 29.34 -10.19 33.28
C HIS A 13 27.94 -9.96 32.67
N GLU A 14 27.61 -8.75 32.30
CA GLU A 14 26.35 -8.42 31.61
C GLU A 14 26.31 -9.06 30.21
N LYS A 15 27.39 -8.93 29.42
CA LYS A 15 27.54 -9.61 28.12
C LYS A 15 27.48 -11.14 28.22
N GLU A 16 28.08 -11.73 29.25
CA GLU A 16 28.01 -13.18 29.46
C GLU A 16 26.61 -13.65 29.86
N ARG A 17 25.86 -12.86 30.63
CA ARG A 17 24.48 -13.15 31.02
C ARG A 17 23.55 -13.04 29.82
N ASP A 18 23.67 -11.95 29.05
CA ASP A 18 22.86 -11.71 27.85
C ASP A 18 23.13 -12.78 26.78
N GLY A 19 24.38 -13.19 26.59
CA GLY A 19 24.73 -14.29 25.70
C GLY A 19 24.09 -15.63 26.13
N LYS A 20 23.99 -15.91 27.43
CA LYS A 20 23.35 -17.13 27.93
C LYS A 20 21.83 -17.10 27.75
N GLU A 21 21.18 -15.95 27.92
CA GLU A 21 19.74 -15.80 27.69
C GLU A 21 19.37 -15.90 26.22
N MET A 22 20.16 -15.30 25.31
CA MET A 22 19.95 -15.41 23.87
C MET A 22 20.12 -16.85 23.36
N ILE A 23 21.08 -17.60 23.90
CA ILE A 23 21.23 -19.03 23.57
C ILE A 23 20.03 -19.84 24.08
N LYS A 24 19.46 -19.53 25.26
CA LYS A 24 18.22 -20.17 25.73
C LYS A 24 17.06 -19.91 24.81
N PHE A 25 16.92 -18.67 24.32
CA PHE A 25 15.90 -18.29 23.35
C PHE A 25 16.07 -19.08 22.05
N GLY A 26 17.28 -19.11 21.45
CA GLY A 26 17.58 -19.89 20.26
C GLY A 26 17.25 -21.38 20.42
N LYS A 27 17.60 -21.97 21.57
CA LYS A 27 17.26 -23.36 21.90
C LYS A 27 15.73 -23.55 21.99
N GLY A 28 15.00 -22.56 22.52
CA GLY A 28 13.54 -22.55 22.59
C GLY A 28 12.90 -22.58 21.20
N VAL A 29 13.36 -21.71 20.29
CA VAL A 29 12.90 -21.68 18.89
C VAL A 29 13.14 -23.02 18.21
N VAL A 30 14.38 -23.54 18.26
CA VAL A 30 14.73 -24.82 17.63
C VAL A 30 13.91 -25.99 18.21
N LYS A 31 13.69 -26.01 19.52
CA LYS A 31 12.89 -27.04 20.19
C LYS A 31 11.44 -27.05 19.75
N HIS A 32 10.85 -25.88 19.58
CA HIS A 32 9.42 -25.72 19.27
C HIS A 32 9.15 -25.39 17.78
N ARG A 33 10.15 -25.58 16.89
CA ARG A 33 10.07 -25.23 15.47
C ARG A 33 8.81 -25.71 14.75
N VAL A 34 8.37 -26.94 15.00
CA VAL A 34 7.16 -27.50 14.37
C VAL A 34 5.91 -26.78 14.87
N LEU A 35 5.82 -26.52 16.16
CA LEU A 35 4.72 -25.80 16.76
C LEU A 35 4.66 -24.35 16.23
N ILE A 36 5.81 -23.68 16.13
CA ILE A 36 5.91 -22.34 15.58
C ILE A 36 5.40 -22.32 14.13
N LEU A 37 5.86 -23.25 13.29
CA LEU A 37 5.39 -23.34 11.90
C LEU A 37 3.88 -23.56 11.82
N ILE A 38 3.32 -24.47 12.63
CA ILE A 38 1.87 -24.72 12.66
C ILE A 38 1.12 -23.44 13.05
N ILE A 39 1.56 -22.73 14.08
CA ILE A 39 0.95 -21.47 14.53
C ILE A 39 1.08 -20.42 13.44
N SER A 40 2.25 -20.29 12.80
CA SER A 40 2.46 -19.33 11.72
C SER A 40 1.50 -19.61 10.55
N PHE A 41 1.37 -20.87 10.10
CA PHE A 41 0.39 -21.19 9.05
C PHE A 41 -1.05 -20.95 9.48
N ALA A 42 -1.39 -21.24 10.74
CA ALA A 42 -2.74 -20.97 11.27
C ALA A 42 -3.05 -19.46 11.32
N LEU A 43 -2.06 -18.61 11.63
CA LEU A 43 -2.20 -17.17 11.65
C LEU A 43 -2.33 -16.54 10.25
N LEU A 44 -1.93 -17.24 9.18
CA LEU A 44 -2.16 -16.76 7.82
C LEU A 44 -3.64 -16.64 7.48
N ILE A 45 -4.50 -17.50 8.06
CA ILE A 45 -5.94 -17.49 7.80
C ILE A 45 -6.57 -16.15 8.23
N PRO A 46 -6.48 -15.72 9.51
CA PRO A 46 -7.02 -14.44 9.92
C PRO A 46 -6.29 -13.25 9.26
N ALA A 47 -5.00 -13.38 8.96
CA ALA A 47 -4.26 -12.32 8.27
C ALA A 47 -4.73 -12.15 6.81
N ALA A 48 -4.97 -13.25 6.08
CA ALA A 48 -5.55 -13.20 4.74
C ALA A 48 -6.97 -12.61 4.77
N PHE A 49 -7.80 -13.05 5.73
CA PHE A 49 -9.12 -12.45 5.92
C PHE A 49 -9.03 -10.94 6.19
N GLY A 50 -8.11 -10.50 7.04
CA GLY A 50 -7.86 -9.09 7.31
C GLY A 50 -7.41 -8.32 6.07
N TYR A 51 -6.55 -8.91 5.24
CA TYR A 51 -6.09 -8.30 3.98
C TYR A 51 -7.26 -8.00 3.03
N PHE A 52 -8.15 -8.97 2.82
CA PHE A 52 -9.31 -8.80 1.92
C PHE A 52 -10.37 -7.85 2.48
N ASN A 53 -10.43 -7.66 3.80
CA ASN A 53 -11.39 -6.75 4.44
C ASN A 53 -10.81 -5.37 4.78
N THR A 54 -9.55 -5.12 4.47
CA THR A 54 -8.96 -3.78 4.60
C THR A 54 -9.26 -2.99 3.34
N ARG A 55 -9.94 -1.84 3.48
CA ARG A 55 -10.22 -0.94 2.37
C ARG A 55 -8.93 -0.27 1.90
N VAL A 56 -8.75 -0.18 0.58
CA VAL A 56 -7.64 0.57 -0.02
C VAL A 56 -8.15 1.96 -0.41
N ASN A 57 -7.55 2.99 0.16
CA ASN A 57 -7.88 4.38 -0.16
C ASN A 57 -6.97 4.86 -1.31
N TYR A 58 -7.57 5.21 -2.44
CA TYR A 58 -6.90 5.71 -3.64
C TYR A 58 -6.84 7.23 -3.71
N ASP A 59 -7.57 7.94 -2.84
CA ASP A 59 -7.57 9.39 -2.77
C ASP A 59 -6.42 9.90 -1.90
N ILE A 60 -5.37 10.39 -2.55
CA ILE A 60 -4.22 10.97 -1.85
C ILE A 60 -4.57 12.30 -1.17
N LEU A 61 -5.61 13.00 -1.62
CA LEU A 61 -6.03 14.27 -1.06
C LEU A 61 -6.66 14.10 0.32
N SER A 62 -7.29 12.94 0.58
CA SER A 62 -7.86 12.61 1.89
C SER A 62 -6.83 12.55 3.03
N TYR A 63 -5.54 12.48 2.70
CA TYR A 63 -4.43 12.51 3.66
C TYR A 63 -3.92 13.93 3.96
N LEU A 64 -4.46 14.96 3.30
CA LEU A 64 -4.12 16.34 3.59
C LEU A 64 -4.70 16.78 4.94
N PRO A 65 -3.99 17.67 5.68
CA PRO A 65 -4.52 18.22 6.92
C PRO A 65 -5.84 18.97 6.69
N GLY A 66 -6.88 18.65 7.47
CA GLY A 66 -8.19 19.29 7.37
C GLY A 66 -8.19 20.81 7.69
N GLU A 67 -7.08 21.32 8.27
CA GLU A 67 -6.90 22.75 8.55
C GLU A 67 -6.63 23.58 7.29
N LEU A 68 -6.22 22.94 6.19
CA LEU A 68 -5.94 23.62 4.93
C LEU A 68 -7.22 24.23 4.35
N GLU A 69 -7.07 25.40 3.74
CA GLU A 69 -8.17 26.14 3.12
C GLU A 69 -8.88 25.30 2.04
N SER A 70 -8.11 24.58 1.23
CA SER A 70 -8.64 23.68 0.20
C SER A 70 -9.49 22.54 0.79
N MET A 71 -9.11 21.98 1.93
CA MET A 71 -9.88 20.92 2.59
C MET A 71 -11.15 21.47 3.21
N LYS A 72 -11.10 22.64 3.85
CA LYS A 72 -12.30 23.34 4.34
C LYS A 72 -13.26 23.68 3.21
N GLY A 73 -12.73 24.10 2.05
CA GLY A 73 -13.54 24.34 0.85
C GLY A 73 -14.21 23.07 0.35
N GLN A 74 -13.49 21.93 0.36
CA GLN A 74 -14.04 20.63 -0.01
C GLN A 74 -15.17 20.19 0.95
N ASP A 75 -14.99 20.37 2.26
CA ASP A 75 -16.01 20.05 3.25
C ASP A 75 -17.29 20.88 3.00
N ILE A 76 -17.15 22.18 2.72
CA ILE A 76 -18.29 23.05 2.40
C ILE A 76 -18.99 22.58 1.11
N LEU A 77 -18.23 22.19 0.07
CA LEU A 77 -18.80 21.67 -1.18
C LEU A 77 -19.61 20.39 -0.93
N VAL A 78 -19.15 19.51 -0.07
CA VAL A 78 -19.86 18.28 0.30
C VAL A 78 -21.10 18.59 1.15
N ASP A 79 -20.93 19.34 2.24
CA ASP A 79 -21.95 19.50 3.29
C ASP A 79 -23.07 20.46 2.85
N GLU A 80 -22.73 21.58 2.18
CA GLU A 80 -23.71 22.61 1.83
C GLU A 80 -24.23 22.50 0.39
N PHE A 81 -23.36 22.07 -0.54
CA PHE A 81 -23.72 21.91 -1.94
C PHE A 81 -24.03 20.46 -2.32
N GLY A 82 -23.72 19.50 -1.45
CA GLY A 82 -23.95 18.08 -1.65
C GLY A 82 -23.19 17.52 -2.87
N THR A 83 -22.02 18.12 -3.20
CA THR A 83 -21.21 17.74 -4.36
C THR A 83 -19.86 17.30 -3.85
N GLY A 84 -19.68 15.98 -3.67
CA GLY A 84 -18.44 15.39 -3.15
C GLY A 84 -17.42 15.08 -4.22
N ALA A 85 -17.86 14.77 -5.42
CA ALA A 85 -17.03 14.34 -6.52
C ALA A 85 -17.55 14.87 -7.85
N PHE A 86 -16.64 15.04 -8.82
CA PHE A 86 -16.99 15.41 -10.17
C PHE A 86 -16.04 14.80 -11.20
N SER A 87 -16.58 14.62 -12.41
CA SER A 87 -15.81 14.27 -13.61
C SER A 87 -16.21 15.19 -14.76
N LEU A 88 -15.34 15.31 -15.72
CA LEU A 88 -15.55 16.04 -16.96
C LEU A 88 -15.52 15.04 -18.11
N CYS A 89 -16.51 15.09 -18.98
CA CYS A 89 -16.54 14.31 -20.20
C CYS A 89 -16.37 15.24 -21.40
N VAL A 90 -15.25 15.07 -22.13
CA VAL A 90 -15.01 15.74 -23.41
C VAL A 90 -15.50 14.83 -24.51
N ILE A 91 -16.30 15.35 -25.42
CA ILE A 91 -16.92 14.61 -26.53
C ILE A 91 -16.50 15.27 -27.83
N GLU A 92 -15.96 14.50 -28.78
CA GLU A 92 -15.44 14.99 -30.07
C GLU A 92 -16.31 14.48 -31.21
N GLY A 93 -16.71 15.38 -32.13
CA GLY A 93 -17.34 15.03 -33.41
C GLY A 93 -18.65 14.25 -33.29
N MET A 94 -19.47 14.48 -32.27
CA MET A 94 -20.77 13.84 -32.04
C MET A 94 -21.90 14.85 -32.27
N GLU A 95 -23.02 14.40 -32.85
CA GLU A 95 -24.20 15.28 -33.05
C GLU A 95 -24.87 15.60 -31.70
N ASP A 96 -25.38 16.82 -31.54
CA ASP A 96 -26.03 17.31 -30.29
C ASP A 96 -27.13 16.39 -29.77
N LYS A 97 -27.91 15.79 -30.68
CA LYS A 97 -28.95 14.85 -30.31
C LYS A 97 -28.40 13.57 -29.65
N ASP A 98 -27.27 13.07 -30.15
CA ASP A 98 -26.64 11.88 -29.60
C ASP A 98 -25.96 12.22 -28.28
N ILE A 99 -25.39 13.43 -28.13
CA ILE A 99 -24.83 13.94 -26.88
C ILE A 99 -25.92 14.07 -25.81
N SER A 100 -27.10 14.62 -26.16
CA SER A 100 -28.24 14.70 -25.23
C SER A 100 -28.72 13.31 -24.79
N THR A 101 -28.77 12.34 -25.71
CA THR A 101 -29.10 10.96 -25.37
C THR A 101 -28.08 10.34 -24.44
N LEU A 102 -26.79 10.57 -24.72
CA LEU A 102 -25.67 10.12 -23.85
C LEU A 102 -25.75 10.74 -22.45
N ARG A 103 -26.05 12.05 -22.38
CA ARG A 103 -26.26 12.76 -21.11
C ARG A 103 -27.38 12.13 -20.28
N GLU A 104 -28.51 11.78 -20.89
CA GLU A 104 -29.61 11.09 -20.20
C GLU A 104 -29.18 9.72 -19.70
N GLN A 105 -28.44 8.94 -20.50
CA GLN A 105 -27.92 7.64 -20.08
C GLN A 105 -26.95 7.76 -18.91
N ILE A 106 -26.07 8.77 -18.93
CA ILE A 106 -25.14 9.03 -17.82
C ILE A 106 -25.90 9.49 -16.56
N ALA A 107 -26.93 10.29 -16.72
CA ALA A 107 -27.76 10.77 -15.60
C ALA A 107 -28.56 9.66 -14.91
N ASP A 108 -28.84 8.57 -15.61
CA ASP A 108 -29.52 7.38 -15.08
C ASP A 108 -28.59 6.41 -14.33
N VAL A 109 -27.27 6.63 -14.37
CA VAL A 109 -26.30 5.81 -13.64
C VAL A 109 -26.43 6.07 -12.14
N ASP A 110 -26.42 5.02 -11.34
CA ASP A 110 -26.47 5.11 -9.88
C ASP A 110 -25.36 6.01 -9.34
N HIS A 111 -25.66 6.82 -8.31
CA HIS A 111 -24.74 7.78 -7.70
C HIS A 111 -24.32 8.97 -8.57
N VAL A 112 -24.83 9.11 -9.80
CA VAL A 112 -24.75 10.34 -10.57
C VAL A 112 -25.82 11.30 -10.07
N LYS A 113 -25.39 12.39 -9.43
CA LYS A 113 -26.30 13.42 -8.91
C LYS A 113 -26.91 14.28 -9.99
N SER A 114 -26.08 14.73 -10.93
CA SER A 114 -26.49 15.54 -12.07
C SER A 114 -25.43 15.57 -13.15
N VAL A 115 -25.90 15.77 -14.37
CA VAL A 115 -25.06 15.96 -15.55
C VAL A 115 -25.35 17.32 -16.13
N VAL A 116 -24.36 18.19 -16.22
CA VAL A 116 -24.48 19.56 -16.70
C VAL A 116 -23.86 19.67 -18.08
N TRP A 117 -24.66 20.01 -19.04
CA TRP A 117 -24.28 20.35 -20.40
C TRP A 117 -25.07 21.58 -20.82
N TYR A 118 -24.86 22.16 -22.00
CA TYR A 118 -25.57 23.39 -22.39
C TYR A 118 -27.10 23.25 -22.43
N ASP A 119 -27.62 22.05 -22.76
CA ASP A 119 -29.05 21.77 -22.76
C ASP A 119 -29.72 21.83 -21.37
N SER A 120 -28.88 21.81 -20.30
CA SER A 120 -29.34 22.09 -18.94
C SER A 120 -29.63 23.57 -18.70
N LEU A 121 -29.10 24.45 -19.56
CA LEU A 121 -29.24 25.92 -19.47
C LEU A 121 -30.20 26.48 -20.52
N ALA A 122 -30.32 25.83 -21.69
CA ALA A 122 -31.15 26.25 -22.80
C ALA A 122 -31.83 25.03 -23.45
N ASP A 123 -33.07 25.20 -23.96
CA ASP A 123 -33.75 24.15 -24.70
C ASP A 123 -32.99 23.82 -26.00
N LEU A 124 -32.85 22.52 -26.32
CA LEU A 124 -32.24 22.02 -27.56
C LEU A 124 -32.83 22.62 -28.86
N SER A 125 -34.03 23.21 -28.79
CA SER A 125 -34.61 23.96 -29.91
C SER A 125 -33.90 25.28 -30.17
N VAL A 126 -33.07 25.77 -29.23
CA VAL A 126 -32.23 26.95 -29.39
C VAL A 126 -30.88 26.51 -29.94
N PRO A 127 -30.53 26.84 -31.20
CA PRO A 127 -29.23 26.51 -31.75
C PRO A 127 -28.09 27.09 -30.86
N MET A 128 -27.01 26.35 -30.66
CA MET A 128 -25.86 26.79 -29.85
C MET A 128 -25.31 28.14 -30.34
N ASP A 129 -25.33 28.40 -31.65
CA ASP A 129 -24.85 29.64 -32.27
C ASP A 129 -25.61 30.92 -31.81
N VAL A 130 -26.71 30.75 -31.09
CA VAL A 130 -27.53 31.88 -30.55
C VAL A 130 -27.21 32.13 -29.07
N LEU A 131 -26.44 31.27 -28.43
CA LEU A 131 -25.96 31.49 -27.06
C LEU A 131 -24.97 32.64 -27.01
N PRO A 132 -24.89 33.41 -25.89
CA PRO A 132 -23.77 34.32 -25.67
C PRO A 132 -22.44 33.61 -25.78
N ASP A 133 -21.48 34.24 -26.47
CA ASP A 133 -20.15 33.67 -26.70
C ASP A 133 -19.50 33.17 -25.37
N GLU A 134 -19.72 33.88 -24.25
CA GLU A 134 -19.18 33.53 -22.93
C GLU A 134 -19.75 32.18 -22.40
N ILE A 135 -21.01 31.82 -22.79
CA ILE A 135 -21.60 30.52 -22.41
C ILE A 135 -21.18 29.43 -23.41
N TYR A 136 -21.16 29.79 -24.70
CA TYR A 136 -20.73 28.85 -25.75
C TYR A 136 -19.31 28.35 -25.53
N ASP A 137 -18.35 29.26 -25.26
CA ASP A 137 -16.95 28.96 -25.03
C ASP A 137 -16.68 28.10 -23.78
N ILE A 138 -17.63 28.05 -22.82
CA ILE A 138 -17.51 27.16 -21.65
C ILE A 138 -17.70 25.69 -22.06
N PHE A 139 -18.62 25.45 -22.98
CA PHE A 139 -19.00 24.06 -23.33
C PHE A 139 -18.37 23.58 -24.63
N ASN A 140 -17.94 24.47 -25.53
CA ASN A 140 -17.54 24.08 -26.87
C ASN A 140 -16.18 24.63 -27.26
N ASN A 141 -15.50 23.89 -28.13
CA ASN A 141 -14.26 24.31 -28.77
C ASN A 141 -14.33 23.96 -30.27
N ASP A 142 -14.46 25.00 -31.12
CA ASP A 142 -14.60 24.85 -32.56
C ASP A 142 -13.34 24.33 -33.26
N GLU A 143 -12.14 24.58 -32.68
CA GLU A 143 -10.88 24.11 -33.26
C GLU A 143 -10.76 22.57 -33.19
N SER A 144 -11.32 21.96 -32.17
CA SER A 144 -11.28 20.50 -31.93
C SER A 144 -12.62 19.82 -32.22
N ASP A 145 -13.65 20.55 -32.63
CA ASP A 145 -15.01 20.03 -32.78
C ASP A 145 -15.46 19.24 -31.56
N SER A 146 -15.25 19.83 -30.38
CA SER A 146 -15.49 19.16 -29.10
C SER A 146 -16.40 19.94 -28.17
N THR A 147 -17.16 19.21 -27.36
CA THR A 147 -17.97 19.75 -26.28
C THR A 147 -17.65 19.14 -24.94
N LEU A 148 -17.92 19.90 -23.86
CA LEU A 148 -17.63 19.56 -22.50
C LEU A 148 -18.93 19.32 -21.69
N MET A 149 -18.99 18.21 -20.99
CA MET A 149 -20.05 17.85 -20.07
C MET A 149 -19.48 17.66 -18.66
N ALA A 150 -20.11 18.23 -17.63
CA ALA A 150 -19.71 18.04 -16.25
C ALA A 150 -20.65 17.03 -15.56
N ILE A 151 -20.08 16.03 -14.92
CA ILE A 151 -20.78 14.96 -14.20
C ILE A 151 -20.51 15.15 -12.72
N LEU A 152 -21.55 15.30 -11.91
CA LEU A 152 -21.48 15.47 -10.47
C LEU A 152 -22.00 14.22 -9.78
N PHE A 153 -21.29 13.74 -8.76
CA PHE A 153 -21.65 12.57 -7.98
C PHE A 153 -22.15 12.96 -6.58
N ASP A 154 -22.96 12.11 -5.98
CA ASP A 154 -23.54 12.31 -4.64
C ASP A 154 -22.64 11.73 -3.52
N THR A 155 -21.57 11.04 -3.87
CA THR A 155 -20.59 10.44 -2.96
C THR A 155 -19.20 11.06 -3.12
N SER A 156 -18.24 10.68 -2.27
CA SER A 156 -16.87 11.21 -2.32
C SER A 156 -16.06 10.65 -3.51
N MET A 157 -14.97 11.32 -3.87
CA MET A 157 -14.13 10.95 -5.03
C MET A 157 -13.57 9.53 -4.96
N SER A 158 -13.28 9.04 -3.75
CA SER A 158 -12.71 7.71 -3.50
C SER A 158 -13.74 6.71 -2.96
N ALA A 159 -15.01 7.04 -2.98
CA ALA A 159 -16.07 6.10 -2.65
C ALA A 159 -16.13 5.00 -3.70
N ASP A 160 -16.36 3.76 -3.26
CA ASP A 160 -16.49 2.63 -4.20
C ASP A 160 -17.65 2.88 -5.16
N GLU A 161 -18.75 3.49 -4.68
CA GLU A 161 -19.91 3.87 -5.45
C GLU A 161 -19.60 4.86 -6.58
N THR A 162 -18.77 5.88 -6.32
CA THR A 162 -18.31 6.82 -7.36
C THR A 162 -17.43 6.13 -8.40
N MET A 163 -16.53 5.26 -7.97
CA MET A 163 -15.63 4.53 -8.87
C MET A 163 -16.42 3.55 -9.75
N ASP A 164 -17.40 2.85 -9.18
CA ASP A 164 -18.27 1.93 -9.92
C ASP A 164 -19.13 2.69 -10.94
N ALA A 165 -19.70 3.86 -10.57
CA ALA A 165 -20.41 4.73 -11.48
C ALA A 165 -19.52 5.19 -12.66
N ILE A 166 -18.26 5.53 -12.41
CA ILE A 166 -17.30 5.90 -13.46
C ILE A 166 -17.00 4.73 -14.39
N GLU A 167 -16.87 3.51 -13.88
CA GLU A 167 -16.70 2.31 -14.70
C GLU A 167 -17.94 2.05 -15.58
N GLU A 168 -19.15 2.23 -15.04
CA GLU A 168 -20.40 2.10 -15.79
C GLU A 168 -20.51 3.18 -16.88
N ILE A 169 -20.20 4.45 -16.58
CA ILE A 169 -20.16 5.55 -17.55
C ILE A 169 -19.18 5.22 -18.68
N ARG A 170 -18.00 4.68 -18.38
CA ARG A 170 -17.05 4.23 -19.41
C ARG A 170 -17.59 3.11 -20.29
N GLY A 171 -18.46 2.27 -19.76
CA GLY A 171 -19.18 1.24 -20.52
C GLY A 171 -20.23 1.81 -21.48
N ILE A 172 -20.80 2.95 -21.16
CA ILE A 172 -21.81 3.65 -21.97
C ILE A 172 -21.14 4.53 -23.04
N THR A 173 -20.01 5.17 -22.69
CA THR A 173 -19.31 6.12 -23.57
C THR A 173 -18.66 5.43 -24.76
N THR A 174 -18.54 6.16 -25.87
CA THR A 174 -17.89 5.71 -27.11
C THR A 174 -16.44 6.15 -27.15
N LYS A 175 -15.72 5.76 -28.24
CA LYS A 175 -14.32 6.20 -28.48
C LYS A 175 -14.16 7.71 -28.71
N GLN A 176 -15.27 8.44 -28.91
CA GLN A 176 -15.28 9.88 -29.08
C GLN A 176 -15.39 10.64 -27.75
N CYS A 177 -15.52 9.90 -26.64
CA CYS A 177 -15.69 10.47 -25.29
C CYS A 177 -14.45 10.21 -24.45
N TYR A 178 -13.95 11.26 -23.81
CA TYR A 178 -12.81 11.22 -22.89
C TYR A 178 -13.26 11.66 -21.50
N LEU A 179 -13.35 10.70 -20.58
CA LEU A 179 -13.71 10.99 -19.20
C LEU A 179 -12.46 11.40 -18.41
N SER A 180 -12.50 12.58 -17.78
CA SER A 180 -11.41 13.18 -17.01
C SER A 180 -11.96 13.77 -15.69
N GLY A 181 -11.13 14.47 -14.95
CA GLY A 181 -11.46 15.05 -13.64
C GLY A 181 -10.97 14.17 -12.49
N MET A 182 -11.05 14.72 -11.27
CA MET A 182 -10.42 14.08 -10.11
C MET A 182 -10.97 12.68 -9.82
N SER A 183 -12.28 12.48 -9.94
CA SER A 183 -12.89 11.17 -9.67
C SER A 183 -12.47 10.11 -10.69
N ALA A 184 -12.40 10.49 -11.98
CA ALA A 184 -11.91 9.61 -13.04
C ALA A 184 -10.43 9.24 -12.83
N VAL A 185 -9.59 10.20 -12.41
CA VAL A 185 -8.18 9.97 -12.11
C VAL A 185 -8.02 9.00 -10.92
N VAL A 186 -8.81 9.13 -9.86
CA VAL A 186 -8.78 8.20 -8.72
C VAL A 186 -9.16 6.78 -9.15
N THR A 187 -10.15 6.64 -10.04
CA THR A 187 -10.53 5.34 -10.61
C THR A 187 -9.40 4.75 -11.47
N ASP A 188 -8.74 5.58 -12.31
CA ASP A 188 -7.58 5.15 -13.09
C ASP A 188 -6.41 4.69 -12.22
N ILE A 189 -6.15 5.39 -11.11
CA ILE A 189 -5.13 4.99 -10.13
C ILE A 189 -5.48 3.63 -9.51
N LYS A 190 -6.75 3.38 -9.16
CA LYS A 190 -7.23 2.09 -8.65
C LYS A 190 -6.94 0.97 -9.66
N ASP A 191 -7.38 1.16 -10.90
CA ASP A 191 -7.24 0.15 -11.97
C ASP A 191 -5.77 -0.14 -12.28
N LEU A 192 -4.97 0.92 -12.41
CA LEU A 192 -3.54 0.80 -12.68
C LEU A 192 -2.81 0.11 -11.51
N THR A 193 -3.12 0.50 -10.27
CA THR A 193 -2.52 -0.10 -9.08
C THR A 193 -2.86 -1.59 -8.98
N ASN A 194 -4.14 -1.95 -9.16
CA ASN A 194 -4.57 -3.34 -9.11
C ASN A 194 -3.94 -4.22 -10.20
N LYS A 195 -3.65 -3.65 -11.36
CA LYS A 195 -3.03 -4.34 -12.49
C LYS A 195 -1.50 -4.43 -12.34
N GLU A 196 -0.85 -3.35 -11.93
CA GLU A 196 0.60 -3.24 -11.97
C GLU A 196 1.29 -3.74 -10.70
N VAL A 197 0.75 -3.46 -9.51
CA VAL A 197 1.40 -3.83 -8.25
C VAL A 197 1.69 -5.33 -8.16
N PRO A 198 0.77 -6.25 -8.48
CA PRO A 198 1.08 -7.70 -8.44
C PRO A 198 2.20 -8.08 -9.40
N PHE A 199 2.24 -7.45 -10.59
CA PHE A 199 3.27 -7.71 -11.59
C PHE A 199 4.65 -7.25 -11.13
N TYR A 200 4.77 -6.04 -10.59
CA TYR A 200 6.05 -5.54 -10.07
C TYR A 200 6.50 -6.27 -8.81
N VAL A 201 5.58 -6.68 -7.93
CA VAL A 201 5.91 -7.55 -6.78
C VAL A 201 6.46 -8.88 -7.27
N LEU A 202 5.87 -9.50 -8.30
CA LEU A 202 6.39 -10.73 -8.89
C LEU A 202 7.81 -10.54 -9.45
N ILE A 203 8.07 -9.44 -10.17
CA ILE A 203 9.42 -9.11 -10.66
C ILE A 203 10.40 -8.98 -9.48
N ALA A 204 10.02 -8.25 -8.44
CA ALA A 204 10.86 -8.09 -7.24
C ALA A 204 11.21 -9.45 -6.59
N VAL A 205 10.23 -10.34 -6.47
CA VAL A 205 10.43 -11.71 -5.97
C VAL A 205 11.40 -12.51 -6.87
N LEU A 206 11.21 -12.47 -8.18
CA LEU A 206 12.08 -13.18 -9.14
C LEU A 206 13.52 -12.66 -9.09
N LEU A 207 13.70 -11.33 -9.06
CA LEU A 207 15.02 -10.72 -8.90
C LEU A 207 15.67 -11.10 -7.56
N SER A 208 14.88 -11.15 -6.49
CA SER A 208 15.35 -11.57 -5.17
C SER A 208 15.81 -13.02 -5.17
N VAL A 209 15.05 -13.93 -5.79
CA VAL A 209 15.46 -15.35 -5.97
C VAL A 209 16.78 -15.42 -6.71
N LEU A 210 16.91 -14.68 -7.81
CA LEU A 210 18.12 -14.68 -8.64
C LEU A 210 19.34 -14.21 -7.84
N VAL A 211 19.23 -13.06 -7.17
CA VAL A 211 20.34 -12.50 -6.37
C VAL A 211 20.73 -13.45 -5.24
N LEU A 212 19.75 -13.97 -4.49
CA LEU A 212 20.00 -14.91 -3.39
C LEU A 212 20.60 -16.22 -3.89
N SER A 213 20.15 -16.74 -5.05
CA SER A 213 20.72 -17.97 -5.63
C SER A 213 22.16 -17.80 -6.10
N LEU A 214 22.56 -16.58 -6.48
CA LEU A 214 23.93 -16.26 -6.84
C LEU A 214 24.85 -16.07 -5.61
N THR A 215 24.28 -15.65 -4.48
CA THR A 215 25.03 -15.39 -3.25
C THR A 215 25.07 -16.57 -2.28
N MET A 216 24.16 -17.54 -2.46
CA MET A 216 24.06 -18.74 -1.62
C MET A 216 24.43 -19.99 -2.40
N ASP A 217 25.04 -20.96 -1.75
CA ASP A 217 25.45 -22.25 -2.35
C ASP A 217 24.24 -23.18 -2.66
N SER A 218 23.01 -22.69 -2.57
CA SER A 218 21.80 -23.48 -2.75
C SER A 218 20.66 -22.63 -3.35
N ALA A 219 19.99 -23.11 -4.38
CA ALA A 219 18.82 -22.46 -4.98
C ALA A 219 17.51 -22.71 -4.19
N ILE A 220 17.51 -23.67 -3.25
CA ILE A 220 16.31 -24.02 -2.47
C ILE A 220 16.14 -23.11 -1.25
N ILE A 221 17.23 -22.71 -0.61
CA ILE A 221 17.21 -21.89 0.60
C ILE A 221 16.52 -20.53 0.37
N PRO A 222 16.79 -19.79 -0.73
CA PRO A 222 16.08 -18.57 -1.06
C PRO A 222 14.56 -18.71 -1.06
N LEU A 223 14.01 -19.83 -1.52
CA LEU A 223 12.56 -20.06 -1.54
C LEU A 223 11.96 -20.11 -0.13
N PHE A 224 12.65 -20.72 0.83
CA PHE A 224 12.19 -20.73 2.23
C PHE A 224 12.25 -19.34 2.85
N PHE A 225 13.28 -18.56 2.55
CA PHE A 225 13.37 -17.17 3.03
C PHE A 225 12.24 -16.32 2.47
N LEU A 226 12.00 -16.41 1.16
CA LEU A 226 10.90 -15.67 0.53
C LEU A 226 9.53 -16.12 1.04
N LEU A 227 9.36 -17.41 1.35
CA LEU A 227 8.14 -17.90 1.97
C LEU A 227 7.93 -17.26 3.35
N SER A 228 8.97 -17.24 4.20
CA SER A 228 8.92 -16.61 5.53
C SER A 228 8.63 -15.11 5.44
N ILE A 229 9.30 -14.40 4.52
CA ILE A 229 9.08 -12.96 4.28
C ILE A 229 7.67 -12.72 3.72
N GLY A 230 7.20 -13.56 2.80
CA GLY A 230 5.85 -13.50 2.25
C GLY A 230 4.78 -13.65 3.34
N MET A 231 4.98 -14.58 4.29
CA MET A 231 4.10 -14.71 5.47
C MET A 231 4.12 -13.42 6.31
N ALA A 232 5.28 -12.83 6.55
CA ALA A 232 5.42 -11.57 7.30
C ALA A 232 4.70 -10.40 6.59
N ILE A 233 4.76 -10.34 5.25
CA ILE A 233 4.03 -9.34 4.45
C ILE A 233 2.53 -9.53 4.61
N VAL A 234 2.03 -10.76 4.54
CA VAL A 234 0.59 -11.06 4.73
C VAL A 234 0.13 -10.67 6.14
N TYR A 235 0.93 -10.94 7.18
CA TYR A 235 0.60 -10.50 8.55
C TYR A 235 0.57 -8.97 8.66
N ASN A 236 1.53 -8.29 8.06
CA ASN A 236 1.60 -6.86 8.07
C ASN A 236 0.38 -6.23 7.39
N LEU A 237 0.10 -6.62 6.16
CA LEU A 237 -1.03 -6.08 5.40
C LEU A 237 -2.37 -6.47 6.01
N GLY A 238 -2.53 -7.74 6.44
CA GLY A 238 -3.77 -8.23 7.03
C GLY A 238 -4.11 -7.61 8.39
N SER A 239 -3.09 -7.22 9.18
CA SER A 239 -3.33 -6.54 10.46
C SER A 239 -3.86 -5.10 10.32
N ASN A 240 -3.89 -4.53 9.11
CA ASN A 240 -4.48 -3.20 8.86
C ASN A 240 -6.00 -3.19 8.93
N VAL A 241 -6.67 -4.34 8.93
CA VAL A 241 -8.12 -4.44 9.17
C VAL A 241 -8.54 -3.77 10.49
N ILE A 242 -7.66 -3.73 11.49
CA ILE A 242 -7.91 -3.04 12.76
C ILE A 242 -8.04 -1.53 12.58
N LYS A 243 -7.33 -0.96 11.60
CA LYS A 243 -7.40 0.46 11.21
C LYS A 243 -8.59 0.73 10.26
N GLY A 244 -9.05 -0.29 9.54
CA GLY A 244 -10.13 -0.24 8.57
C GLY A 244 -9.66 0.06 7.14
N GLU A 245 -8.66 0.91 6.96
CA GLU A 245 -8.16 1.30 5.64
C GLU A 245 -6.63 1.43 5.58
N ILE A 246 -6.10 1.42 4.37
CA ILE A 246 -4.69 1.65 4.04
C ILE A 246 -4.60 2.44 2.74
N SER A 247 -3.62 3.34 2.62
CA SER A 247 -3.35 4.00 1.34
C SER A 247 -2.82 3.01 0.30
N TYR A 248 -3.23 3.18 -0.96
CA TYR A 248 -2.69 2.41 -2.09
C TYR A 248 -1.15 2.54 -2.19
N VAL A 249 -0.61 3.73 -1.90
CA VAL A 249 0.84 3.97 -1.87
C VAL A 249 1.50 3.12 -0.78
N THR A 250 0.92 3.13 0.42
CA THR A 250 1.43 2.33 1.56
C THR A 250 1.35 0.84 1.26
N GLN A 251 0.26 0.37 0.68
CA GLN A 251 0.06 -1.04 0.33
C GLN A 251 1.12 -1.51 -0.69
N ALA A 252 1.33 -0.74 -1.76
CA ALA A 252 2.31 -1.06 -2.79
C ALA A 252 3.75 -1.08 -2.24
N LEU A 253 4.11 -0.03 -1.48
CA LEU A 253 5.44 0.10 -0.91
C LEU A 253 5.71 -0.93 0.19
N ALA A 254 4.71 -1.26 1.02
CA ALA A 254 4.88 -2.21 2.12
C ALA A 254 5.37 -3.57 1.63
N ALA A 255 4.81 -4.11 0.54
CA ALA A 255 5.23 -5.39 0.00
C ALA A 255 6.68 -5.38 -0.49
N VAL A 256 7.06 -4.37 -1.29
CA VAL A 256 8.39 -4.28 -1.93
C VAL A 256 9.48 -3.92 -0.92
N LEU A 257 9.23 -2.90 -0.08
CA LEU A 257 10.21 -2.45 0.90
C LEU A 257 10.41 -3.48 2.03
N GLN A 258 9.34 -4.13 2.47
CA GLN A 258 9.47 -5.19 3.47
C GLN A 258 10.30 -6.36 2.92
N LEU A 259 10.09 -6.75 1.65
CA LEU A 259 10.92 -7.77 0.99
C LEU A 259 12.40 -7.36 1.03
N GLY A 260 12.75 -6.13 0.61
CA GLY A 260 14.13 -5.65 0.57
C GLY A 260 14.77 -5.54 1.95
N VAL A 261 14.09 -4.92 2.92
CA VAL A 261 14.63 -4.68 4.27
C VAL A 261 14.79 -5.98 5.08
N THR A 262 13.88 -6.94 4.93
CA THR A 262 13.90 -8.16 5.77
C THR A 262 14.74 -9.29 5.18
N MET A 263 15.06 -9.22 3.89
CA MET A 263 15.90 -10.22 3.23
C MET A 263 17.30 -10.29 3.86
N ASP A 264 17.91 -9.16 4.17
CA ASP A 264 19.23 -9.07 4.75
C ASP A 264 19.31 -9.81 6.10
N TYR A 265 18.24 -9.79 6.89
CA TYR A 265 18.19 -10.51 8.17
C TYR A 265 18.30 -12.02 7.99
N SER A 266 17.66 -12.56 6.95
CA SER A 266 17.70 -13.98 6.62
C SER A 266 19.10 -14.38 6.11
N ILE A 267 19.76 -13.52 5.33
CA ILE A 267 21.13 -13.72 4.87
C ILE A 267 22.09 -13.78 6.06
N PHE A 268 22.01 -12.84 7.01
CA PHE A 268 22.83 -12.82 8.21
C PHE A 268 22.63 -14.09 9.06
N LEU A 269 21.38 -14.52 9.23
CA LEU A 269 21.08 -15.75 9.98
C LEU A 269 21.69 -16.98 9.29
N TRP A 270 21.58 -17.05 7.96
CA TRP A 270 22.14 -18.15 7.19
C TRP A 270 23.68 -18.24 7.29
N HIS A 271 24.38 -17.13 7.10
CA HIS A 271 25.84 -17.11 7.25
C HIS A 271 26.27 -17.47 8.66
N SER A 272 25.60 -16.94 9.68
CA SER A 272 25.85 -17.33 11.07
C SER A 272 25.59 -18.82 11.32
N TYR A 273 24.57 -19.39 10.64
CA TYR A 273 24.30 -20.83 10.74
C TYR A 273 25.42 -21.67 10.10
N GLN A 274 25.92 -21.30 8.91
CA GLN A 274 27.03 -21.98 8.25
C GLN A 274 28.29 -21.97 9.13
N GLU A 275 28.66 -20.82 9.67
CA GLU A 275 29.81 -20.69 10.60
C GLU A 275 29.63 -21.57 11.83
N ASN A 276 28.45 -21.61 12.42
CA ASN A 276 28.20 -22.45 13.60
C ASN A 276 28.09 -23.95 13.25
N GLN A 277 27.75 -24.33 12.01
CA GLN A 277 27.83 -25.71 11.55
C GLN A 277 29.28 -26.24 11.54
N GLU A 278 30.23 -25.43 11.12
CA GLU A 278 31.66 -25.76 11.17
C GLU A 278 32.14 -25.91 12.61
N ARG A 279 31.61 -25.06 13.52
CA ARG A 279 31.96 -25.09 14.96
C ARG A 279 31.32 -26.26 15.70
N PHE A 280 30.14 -26.75 15.27
CA PHE A 280 29.42 -27.86 15.90
C PHE A 280 29.09 -28.94 14.85
N PRO A 281 30.10 -29.66 14.33
CA PRO A 281 29.87 -30.65 13.30
C PRO A 281 28.95 -31.77 13.78
N GLY A 282 27.89 -32.04 13.02
CA GLY A 282 26.91 -33.07 13.31
C GLY A 282 25.73 -32.66 14.23
N ASP A 283 25.79 -31.53 14.92
CA ASP A 283 24.69 -31.01 15.76
C ASP A 283 24.03 -29.76 15.16
N LYS A 284 23.16 -29.99 14.19
CA LYS A 284 22.42 -28.94 13.50
C LYS A 284 21.56 -28.09 14.45
N ASN A 285 20.99 -28.70 15.48
CA ASN A 285 20.11 -27.98 16.43
C ASN A 285 20.94 -27.00 17.29
N ARG A 286 22.12 -27.40 17.70
CA ARG A 286 23.03 -26.55 18.46
C ARG A 286 23.58 -25.44 17.57
N ALA A 287 24.01 -25.76 16.35
CA ALA A 287 24.47 -24.77 15.38
C ALA A 287 23.40 -23.68 15.14
N MET A 288 22.14 -24.05 14.89
CA MET A 288 21.05 -23.11 14.69
C MET A 288 20.75 -22.27 15.95
N ALA A 289 20.73 -22.87 17.14
CA ALA A 289 20.51 -22.14 18.38
C ALA A 289 21.58 -21.06 18.63
N HIS A 290 22.83 -21.35 18.28
CA HIS A 290 23.93 -20.37 18.36
C HIS A 290 23.88 -19.34 17.25
N ALA A 291 23.48 -19.72 16.03
CA ALA A 291 23.26 -18.79 14.92
C ALA A 291 22.20 -17.74 15.27
N ILE A 292 21.05 -18.17 15.79
CA ILE A 292 19.98 -17.27 16.26
C ILE A 292 20.52 -16.34 17.34
N SER A 293 21.24 -16.87 18.33
CA SER A 293 21.82 -16.07 19.42
C SER A 293 22.80 -15.01 18.95
N ASN A 294 23.63 -15.33 17.97
CA ASN A 294 24.65 -14.43 17.44
C ASN A 294 24.03 -13.33 16.55
N THR A 295 22.98 -13.68 15.79
CA THR A 295 22.36 -12.80 14.79
C THR A 295 21.33 -11.87 15.41
N ILE A 296 20.59 -12.31 16.42
CA ILE A 296 19.44 -11.57 16.95
C ILE A 296 19.81 -10.16 17.45
N THR A 297 20.97 -10.01 18.10
CA THR A 297 21.42 -8.71 18.62
C THR A 297 21.69 -7.71 17.47
N SER A 298 22.34 -8.17 16.40
CA SER A 298 22.63 -7.32 15.24
C SER A 298 21.39 -7.01 14.44
N VAL A 299 20.51 -7.99 14.22
CA VAL A 299 19.25 -7.82 13.50
C VAL A 299 18.30 -6.90 14.27
N VAL A 300 18.15 -7.09 15.57
CA VAL A 300 17.30 -6.23 16.42
C VAL A 300 17.88 -4.81 16.47
N GLY A 301 19.20 -4.65 16.60
CA GLY A 301 19.84 -3.34 16.60
C GLY A 301 19.62 -2.58 15.29
N SER A 302 19.80 -3.23 14.15
CA SER A 302 19.52 -2.65 12.82
C SER A 302 18.02 -2.34 12.63
N SER A 303 17.15 -3.24 13.05
CA SER A 303 15.70 -3.04 12.91
C SER A 303 15.15 -1.92 13.78
N ILE A 304 15.70 -1.69 14.98
CA ILE A 304 15.32 -0.55 15.84
C ILE A 304 15.58 0.77 15.12
N THR A 305 16.73 0.94 14.47
CA THR A 305 17.04 2.17 13.73
C THR A 305 16.09 2.38 12.54
N THR A 306 15.76 1.31 11.83
CA THR A 306 14.80 1.34 10.71
C THR A 306 13.39 1.66 11.19
N VAL A 307 12.93 1.02 12.26
CA VAL A 307 11.63 1.30 12.90
C VAL A 307 11.56 2.74 13.40
N ALA A 308 12.63 3.25 14.04
CA ALA A 308 12.69 4.65 14.48
C ALA A 308 12.58 5.62 13.30
N GLY A 309 13.21 5.33 12.16
CA GLY A 309 13.06 6.10 10.94
C GLY A 309 11.62 6.13 10.42
N PHE A 310 10.93 4.98 10.39
CA PHE A 310 9.52 4.92 10.00
C PHE A 310 8.60 5.60 11.00
N ILE A 311 8.86 5.48 12.32
CA ILE A 311 8.09 6.19 13.34
C ILE A 311 8.23 7.72 13.18
N ALA A 312 9.39 8.22 12.73
CA ALA A 312 9.58 9.65 12.48
C ALA A 312 8.60 10.18 11.41
N LEU A 313 8.19 9.36 10.42
CA LEU A 313 7.17 9.74 9.44
C LEU A 313 5.79 9.98 10.07
N CYS A 314 5.50 9.34 11.21
CA CYS A 314 4.22 9.50 11.91
C CYS A 314 4.00 10.92 12.47
N PHE A 315 5.05 11.74 12.55
CA PHE A 315 4.97 13.12 13.01
C PHE A 315 4.78 14.15 11.89
N MET A 316 4.61 13.68 10.64
CA MET A 316 4.31 14.57 9.52
C MET A 316 2.88 15.10 9.60
N SER A 317 2.67 16.36 9.21
CA SER A 317 1.32 16.95 9.09
C SER A 317 0.50 16.27 7.98
N PHE A 318 1.17 15.81 6.92
CA PHE A 318 0.56 14.99 5.87
C PHE A 318 0.33 13.57 6.42
N THR A 319 -0.94 13.21 6.65
CA THR A 319 -1.30 11.99 7.39
C THR A 319 -0.94 10.69 6.66
N LEU A 320 -0.61 10.75 5.36
CA LEU A 320 0.00 9.63 4.63
C LEU A 320 1.32 9.18 5.30
N GLY A 321 2.06 10.13 5.92
CA GLY A 321 3.26 9.80 6.70
C GLY A 321 2.96 8.90 7.89
N LEU A 322 1.85 9.11 8.57
CA LEU A 322 1.36 8.24 9.66
C LEU A 322 1.01 6.85 9.13
N ASP A 323 0.31 6.78 8.00
CA ASP A 323 -0.07 5.51 7.37
C ASP A 323 1.16 4.68 6.98
N LEU A 324 2.09 5.29 6.22
CA LEU A 324 3.37 4.68 5.85
C LEU A 324 4.20 4.30 7.08
N GLY A 325 4.36 5.23 8.03
CA GLY A 325 5.21 5.03 9.19
C GLY A 325 4.78 3.83 10.03
N VAL A 326 3.50 3.73 10.35
CA VAL A 326 2.95 2.62 11.15
C VAL A 326 3.06 1.29 10.41
N VAL A 327 2.64 1.24 9.14
CA VAL A 327 2.65 -0.02 8.37
C VAL A 327 4.07 -0.51 8.12
N MET A 328 5.01 0.39 7.80
CA MET A 328 6.39 0.02 7.55
C MET A 328 7.12 -0.39 8.83
N ALA A 329 6.95 0.34 9.95
CA ALA A 329 7.51 -0.04 11.25
C ALA A 329 7.03 -1.42 11.69
N LYS A 330 5.72 -1.67 11.58
CA LYS A 330 5.09 -2.96 11.86
C LYS A 330 5.63 -4.07 10.94
N GLY A 331 5.80 -3.76 9.64
CA GLY A 331 6.37 -4.68 8.66
C GLY A 331 7.79 -5.15 9.02
N VAL A 332 8.65 -4.23 9.46
CA VAL A 332 9.99 -4.57 9.93
C VAL A 332 9.93 -5.49 11.17
N ILE A 333 9.06 -5.19 12.13
CA ILE A 333 8.89 -6.02 13.33
C ILE A 333 8.45 -7.44 12.95
N PHE A 334 7.43 -7.59 12.10
CA PHE A 334 6.98 -8.89 11.61
C PHE A 334 8.08 -9.62 10.82
N GLY A 335 8.86 -8.89 10.03
CA GLY A 335 10.00 -9.44 9.30
C GLY A 335 11.08 -9.99 10.21
N VAL A 336 11.45 -9.29 11.28
CA VAL A 336 12.41 -9.76 12.29
C VAL A 336 11.89 -11.01 13.00
N ILE A 337 10.62 -10.99 13.43
CA ILE A 337 10.00 -12.14 14.08
C ILE A 337 10.01 -13.36 13.14
N ALA A 338 9.58 -13.18 11.89
CA ALA A 338 9.55 -14.25 10.91
C ALA A 338 10.96 -14.80 10.62
N CYS A 339 11.95 -13.93 10.39
CA CYS A 339 13.34 -14.34 10.15
C CYS A 339 13.90 -15.21 11.28
N VAL A 340 13.61 -14.87 12.54
CA VAL A 340 14.19 -15.57 13.69
C VAL A 340 13.43 -16.84 14.07
N THR A 341 12.12 -16.92 13.75
CA THR A 341 11.23 -17.97 14.25
C THR A 341 10.77 -18.95 13.18
N ILE A 342 10.57 -18.50 11.94
CA ILE A 342 10.06 -19.29 10.81
C ILE A 342 11.19 -19.73 9.89
#